data_2ce963a59c741b08a3d6745116c2b43e
#
_entry.id   2ce963a59c741b08a3d6745116c2b43e
#
_cell.length_a   1.000
_cell.length_b   1.000
_cell.length_c   1.000
_cell.angle_alpha   90.00
_cell.angle_beta   90.00
_cell.angle_gamma   90.00
#
_symmetry.space_group_name_H-M   'P 1'
#
loop_
_entity.id
_entity.type
_entity.pdbx_description
1 polymer ?
#
loop_
_entity_poly.entity_id
_entity_poly.type
_entity_poly.pdbx_seq_one_letter_code
_entity_poly.pdbx_strand_id
1 'polypeptide(L)'
;MNGSQIASSYLVRKGLSRKAQLAMQIKRYLSKHRDSILLKAAPFTLILETWNAFEDMRVDFGHGTFASFDTNLIINVALRQRLEWCLEDIKLTMEDTKCDHWILKSSVTNKGADIVIVKNWENLLDALENVPDIREWVLQK
;
A
#
# COMPACT_ATOMS: atom_id res chain seq x y z
N MET A 1 7.69 -1.07 34.31
CA MET A 1 9.04 -1.60 34.06
C MET A 1 9.98 -0.89 34.99
N ASN A 2 10.73 -1.61 35.82
CA ASN A 2 11.77 -1.00 36.62
C ASN A 2 12.90 -0.54 35.69
N GLY A 3 13.42 0.68 35.89
CA GLY A 3 14.39 1.33 35.02
C GLY A 3 15.77 0.65 34.86
N SER A 4 15.91 -0.59 35.34
CA SER A 4 17.12 -1.42 35.21
C SER A 4 17.01 -2.52 34.14
N GLN A 5 15.88 -2.67 33.45
CA GLN A 5 15.71 -3.71 32.42
C GLN A 5 16.03 -3.15 31.04
N ILE A 6 17.04 -3.74 30.39
CA ILE A 6 17.38 -3.47 28.99
C ILE A 6 16.58 -4.45 28.14
N ALA A 7 15.66 -3.94 27.33
CA ALA A 7 14.91 -4.76 26.39
C ALA A 7 15.69 -4.88 25.05
N SER A 8 15.90 -6.10 24.56
CA SER A 8 16.55 -6.37 23.29
C SER A 8 15.64 -6.16 22.06
N SER A 9 14.37 -5.81 22.29
CA SER A 9 13.42 -5.59 21.21
C SER A 9 12.42 -4.49 21.56
N TYR A 10 11.94 -3.77 20.55
CA TYR A 10 10.89 -2.76 20.72
C TYR A 10 9.53 -3.41 20.99
N LEU A 11 8.78 -2.86 21.97
CA LEU A 11 7.43 -3.31 22.31
C LEU A 11 6.43 -3.08 21.14
N VAL A 12 6.66 -2.05 20.32
CA VAL A 12 5.82 -1.71 19.17
C VAL A 12 6.61 -1.93 17.88
N ARG A 13 6.62 -3.17 17.41
CA ARG A 13 7.35 -3.53 16.17
C ARG A 13 6.63 -3.15 14.88
N LYS A 14 5.31 -3.15 14.88
CA LYS A 14 4.50 -3.00 13.64
C LYS A 14 4.87 -1.76 12.83
N GLY A 15 5.14 -0.63 13.50
CA GLY A 15 5.53 0.62 12.84
C GLY A 15 6.88 0.60 12.11
N LEU A 16 7.76 -0.36 12.44
CA LEU A 16 9.08 -0.53 11.80
C LEU A 16 9.15 -1.77 10.92
N SER A 17 8.35 -2.81 11.22
CA SER A 17 8.42 -4.09 10.53
C SER A 17 7.51 -4.20 9.30
N ARG A 18 6.40 -3.46 9.27
CA ARG A 18 5.51 -3.40 8.11
C ARG A 18 5.93 -2.27 7.19
N LYS A 19 6.16 -2.59 5.92
CA LYS A 19 6.71 -1.64 4.93
C LYS A 19 5.87 -0.38 4.75
N ALA A 20 4.53 -0.53 4.65
CA ALA A 20 3.64 0.63 4.51
C ALA A 20 3.64 1.51 5.77
N GLN A 21 3.61 0.90 6.95
CA GLN A 21 3.66 1.65 8.20
C GLN A 21 5.00 2.37 8.38
N LEU A 22 6.12 1.72 8.02
CA LEU A 22 7.43 2.36 8.02
C LEU A 22 7.45 3.55 7.06
N ALA A 23 6.97 3.39 5.83
CA ALA A 23 6.88 4.47 4.85
C ALA A 23 6.03 5.65 5.37
N MET A 24 4.91 5.37 6.01
CA MET A 24 4.04 6.38 6.63
C MET A 24 4.77 7.13 7.76
N GLN A 25 5.50 6.41 8.62
CA GLN A 25 6.28 7.03 9.70
C GLN A 25 7.41 7.91 9.14
N ILE A 26 8.12 7.46 8.11
CA ILE A 26 9.14 8.25 7.42
C ILE A 26 8.52 9.51 6.82
N LYS A 27 7.42 9.39 6.08
CA LYS A 27 6.70 10.53 5.49
C LYS A 27 6.27 11.54 6.56
N ARG A 28 5.72 11.05 7.67
CA ARG A 28 5.31 11.87 8.81
C ARG A 28 6.48 12.56 9.50
N TYR A 29 7.61 11.89 9.63
CA TYR A 29 8.83 12.47 10.18
C TYR A 29 9.38 13.57 9.26
N LEU A 30 9.50 13.28 7.97
CA LEU A 30 10.01 14.20 6.95
C LEU A 30 9.13 15.45 6.78
N SER A 31 7.82 15.37 7.02
CA SER A 31 6.95 16.55 6.99
C SER A 31 7.32 17.60 8.07
N LYS A 32 7.96 17.17 9.15
CA LYS A 32 8.42 18.02 10.24
C LYS A 32 9.92 18.34 10.19
N HIS A 33 10.70 17.50 9.48
CA HIS A 33 12.17 17.57 9.42
C HIS A 33 12.64 17.57 7.98
N ARG A 34 12.44 18.69 7.28
CA ARG A 34 12.70 18.82 5.83
C ARG A 34 14.18 18.70 5.45
N ASP A 35 15.10 18.95 6.39
CA ASP A 35 16.55 18.85 6.17
C ASP A 35 17.12 17.48 6.57
N SER A 36 16.26 16.52 6.88
CA SER A 36 16.70 15.19 7.32
C SER A 36 17.38 14.42 6.17
N ILE A 37 18.46 13.72 6.51
CA ILE A 37 19.14 12.78 5.59
C ILE A 37 18.22 11.70 5.07
N LEU A 38 17.15 11.35 5.79
CA LEU A 38 16.16 10.38 5.36
C LEU A 38 15.45 10.78 4.05
N LEU A 39 15.43 12.08 3.72
CA LEU A 39 14.90 12.55 2.44
C LEU A 39 15.67 11.96 1.24
N LYS A 40 16.97 11.69 1.41
CA LYS A 40 17.83 11.09 0.38
C LYS A 40 18.07 9.60 0.59
N ALA A 41 17.97 9.12 1.83
CA ALA A 41 18.30 7.75 2.19
C ALA A 41 17.09 6.80 2.09
N ALA A 42 15.87 7.31 2.24
CA ALA A 42 14.66 6.51 2.08
C ALA A 42 14.18 6.55 0.63
N PRO A 43 13.82 5.40 0.02
CA PRO A 43 13.27 5.40 -1.32
C PRO A 43 11.90 6.10 -1.36
N PHE A 44 11.61 6.77 -2.46
CA PHE A 44 10.27 7.29 -2.68
C PHE A 44 9.26 6.15 -2.66
N THR A 45 8.25 6.26 -1.81
CA THR A 45 7.32 5.16 -1.53
C THR A 45 5.88 5.65 -1.54
N LEU A 46 5.07 5.02 -2.37
CA LEU A 46 3.62 5.12 -2.38
C LEU A 46 3.03 3.95 -1.60
N ILE A 47 1.93 4.20 -0.91
CA ILE A 47 1.22 3.18 -0.13
C ILE A 47 -0.11 2.92 -0.81
N LEU A 48 -0.42 1.64 -1.03
CA LEU A 48 -1.66 1.19 -1.63
C LEU A 48 -2.35 0.22 -0.68
N GLU A 49 -3.58 0.54 -0.32
CA GLU A 49 -4.45 -0.28 0.54
C GLU A 49 -5.64 -0.75 -0.29
N THR A 50 -5.74 -2.04 -0.53
CA THR A 50 -6.82 -2.62 -1.34
C THR A 50 -8.05 -3.02 -0.53
N TRP A 51 -7.88 -3.39 0.73
CA TRP A 51 -8.95 -3.69 1.70
C TRP A 51 -10.11 -4.55 1.15
N ASN A 52 -9.83 -5.60 0.37
CA ASN A 52 -10.81 -6.46 -0.32
C ASN A 52 -11.64 -5.74 -1.41
N ALA A 53 -11.37 -4.48 -1.71
CA ALA A 53 -12.15 -3.75 -2.68
C ALA A 53 -12.03 -4.33 -4.10
N PHE A 54 -10.94 -5.05 -4.41
CA PHE A 54 -10.78 -5.75 -5.68
C PHE A 54 -11.74 -6.93 -5.87
N GLU A 55 -12.07 -7.66 -4.82
CA GLU A 55 -13.08 -8.74 -4.91
C GLU A 55 -14.44 -8.17 -5.30
N ASP A 56 -14.83 -7.07 -4.67
CA ASP A 56 -16.10 -6.39 -4.97
C ASP A 56 -16.09 -5.77 -6.38
N MET A 57 -14.95 -5.24 -6.84
CA MET A 57 -14.81 -4.71 -8.20
C MET A 57 -14.90 -5.80 -9.28
N ARG A 58 -14.38 -7.00 -9.05
CA ARG A 58 -14.49 -8.13 -9.99
C ARG A 58 -15.93 -8.54 -10.26
N VAL A 59 -16.79 -8.45 -9.26
CA VAL A 59 -18.23 -8.79 -9.40
C VAL A 59 -18.93 -7.80 -10.34
N ASP A 60 -18.53 -6.52 -10.33
CA ASP A 60 -19.18 -5.47 -11.14
C ASP A 60 -18.67 -5.43 -12.59
N PHE A 61 -17.41 -5.84 -12.84
CA PHE A 61 -16.86 -5.87 -14.20
C PHE A 61 -17.21 -7.17 -14.97
N GLY A 62 -17.69 -8.19 -14.31
CA GLY A 62 -17.85 -9.53 -14.87
C GLY A 62 -19.24 -10.05 -15.14
N HIS A 63 -20.27 -9.79 -14.37
CA HIS A 63 -21.66 -10.24 -14.63
C HIS A 63 -22.63 -9.52 -13.69
N GLY A 64 -23.55 -8.75 -14.27
CA GLY A 64 -24.61 -8.08 -13.54
C GLY A 64 -25.54 -9.05 -12.81
N THR A 65 -25.61 -8.90 -11.52
CA THR A 65 -26.81 -9.21 -10.75
C THR A 65 -26.83 -8.30 -9.52
N PHE A 66 -27.72 -7.34 -9.54
CA PHE A 66 -28.09 -6.57 -8.36
C PHE A 66 -28.74 -7.49 -7.35
N ALA A 67 -28.12 -7.71 -6.22
CA ALA A 67 -28.76 -8.38 -5.09
C ALA A 67 -28.41 -7.70 -3.78
N SER A 68 -29.46 -7.21 -3.14
CA SER A 68 -29.67 -6.82 -1.75
C SER A 68 -28.93 -5.57 -1.22
N PHE A 69 -29.75 -4.60 -0.87
CA PHE A 69 -29.44 -3.45 -0.03
C PHE A 69 -29.04 -3.93 1.38
N ASP A 70 -27.76 -4.04 1.64
CA ASP A 70 -27.25 -4.37 2.96
C ASP A 70 -26.35 -3.23 3.44
N THR A 71 -26.30 -2.99 4.75
CA THR A 71 -25.43 -1.98 5.39
C THR A 71 -23.96 -2.18 5.05
N ASN A 72 -23.56 -3.38 4.69
CA ASN A 72 -22.25 -3.71 4.15
C ASN A 72 -21.97 -2.98 2.81
N LEU A 73 -23.01 -2.69 2.02
CA LEU A 73 -22.87 -2.01 0.73
C LEU A 73 -22.28 -0.59 0.88
N ILE A 74 -22.70 0.15 1.93
CA ILE A 74 -22.21 1.52 2.18
C ILE A 74 -20.72 1.51 2.56
N ILE A 75 -20.30 0.53 3.34
CA ILE A 75 -18.90 0.36 3.74
C ILE A 75 -18.07 -0.02 2.51
N ASN A 76 -18.57 -0.92 1.68
CA ASN A 76 -17.92 -1.35 0.45
C ASN A 76 -17.79 -0.20 -0.56
N VAL A 77 -18.83 0.64 -0.72
CA VAL A 77 -18.78 1.82 -1.59
C VAL A 77 -17.70 2.80 -1.13
N ALA A 78 -17.60 3.07 0.18
CA ALA A 78 -16.57 3.97 0.70
C ALA A 78 -15.15 3.40 0.54
N LEU A 79 -14.95 2.11 0.72
CA LEU A 79 -13.66 1.42 0.50
C LEU A 79 -13.29 1.43 -0.97
N ARG A 80 -14.24 1.15 -1.86
CA ARG A 80 -14.07 1.21 -3.31
C ARG A 80 -13.64 2.60 -3.78
N GLN A 81 -14.35 3.63 -3.34
CA GLN A 81 -14.04 5.02 -3.68
C GLN A 81 -12.65 5.44 -3.19
N ARG A 82 -12.25 4.99 -1.99
CA ARG A 82 -10.89 5.22 -1.48
C ARG A 82 -9.84 4.51 -2.32
N LEU A 83 -10.11 3.28 -2.77
CA LEU A 83 -9.21 2.55 -3.65
C LEU A 83 -9.10 3.25 -5.00
N GLU A 84 -10.20 3.68 -5.61
CA GLU A 84 -10.22 4.41 -6.88
C GLU A 84 -9.35 5.67 -6.80
N TRP A 85 -9.54 6.49 -5.76
CA TRP A 85 -8.71 7.68 -5.55
C TRP A 85 -7.23 7.35 -5.33
N CYS A 86 -6.94 6.31 -4.56
CA CYS A 86 -5.56 5.86 -4.33
C CYS A 86 -4.90 5.37 -5.63
N LEU A 87 -5.62 4.62 -6.44
CA LEU A 87 -5.15 4.13 -7.74
C LEU A 87 -4.94 5.27 -8.73
N GLU A 88 -5.84 6.24 -8.76
CA GLU A 88 -5.72 7.44 -9.62
C GLU A 88 -4.50 8.27 -9.23
N ASP A 89 -4.27 8.53 -7.95
CA ASP A 89 -3.10 9.26 -7.44
C ASP A 89 -1.79 8.54 -7.78
N ILE A 90 -1.77 7.20 -7.64
CA ILE A 90 -0.63 6.37 -8.02
C ILE A 90 -0.39 6.44 -9.53
N LYS A 91 -1.43 6.33 -10.35
CA LYS A 91 -1.33 6.39 -11.81
C LYS A 91 -0.72 7.72 -12.26
N LEU A 92 -1.27 8.84 -11.78
CA LEU A 92 -0.75 10.18 -12.07
C LEU A 92 0.71 10.31 -11.63
N THR A 93 1.05 9.78 -10.44
CA THR A 93 2.43 9.83 -9.94
C THR A 93 3.38 8.99 -10.79
N MET A 94 2.94 7.83 -11.29
CA MET A 94 3.74 6.99 -12.19
C MET A 94 3.97 7.68 -13.54
N GLU A 95 2.96 8.36 -14.08
CA GLU A 95 3.02 9.09 -15.34
C GLU A 95 3.95 10.32 -15.23
N ASP A 96 3.83 11.09 -14.16
CA ASP A 96 4.67 12.28 -13.91
C ASP A 96 6.13 11.90 -13.60
N THR A 97 6.33 10.76 -12.99
CA THR A 97 7.65 10.30 -12.60
C THR A 97 8.28 9.51 -13.74
N LYS A 98 9.25 10.09 -14.42
CA LYS A 98 10.05 9.39 -15.44
C LYS A 98 10.89 8.28 -14.79
N CYS A 99 10.26 7.19 -14.45
CA CYS A 99 10.87 6.02 -13.83
C CYS A 99 10.56 4.78 -14.67
N ASP A 100 11.60 4.11 -15.14
CA ASP A 100 11.44 2.94 -16.00
C ASP A 100 10.90 1.71 -15.26
N HIS A 101 11.13 1.67 -13.94
CA HIS A 101 10.76 0.52 -13.13
C HIS A 101 10.36 0.94 -11.71
N TRP A 102 9.27 0.34 -11.25
CA TRP A 102 8.81 0.43 -9.88
C TRP A 102 8.88 -0.95 -9.22
N ILE A 103 9.02 -0.99 -7.91
CA ILE A 103 9.04 -2.24 -7.15
C ILE A 103 7.80 -2.27 -6.27
N LEU A 104 6.87 -3.17 -6.60
CA LEU A 104 5.71 -3.46 -5.77
C LEU A 104 6.08 -4.51 -4.74
N LYS A 105 5.75 -4.26 -3.48
CA LYS A 105 6.02 -5.17 -2.35
C LYS A 105 4.82 -5.25 -1.45
N SER A 106 4.45 -6.46 -1.04
CA SER A 106 3.51 -6.64 0.06
C SER A 106 4.07 -6.04 1.36
N SER A 107 3.23 -5.34 2.12
CA SER A 107 3.64 -4.72 3.38
C SER A 107 3.94 -5.72 4.49
N VAL A 108 3.29 -6.88 4.47
CA VAL A 108 3.30 -7.86 5.57
C VAL A 108 4.16 -9.09 5.31
N THR A 109 4.51 -9.39 4.06
CA THR A 109 5.31 -10.57 3.73
C THR A 109 6.79 -10.34 3.96
N ASN A 110 7.51 -11.45 4.24
CA ASN A 110 8.92 -11.46 4.55
C ASN A 110 9.72 -12.22 3.49
N LYS A 111 11.05 -12.15 3.56
CA LYS A 111 12.00 -12.93 2.75
C LYS A 111 11.87 -12.74 1.24
N GLY A 112 11.38 -11.59 0.79
CA GLY A 112 11.26 -11.29 -0.65
C GLY A 112 10.06 -11.93 -1.34
N ALA A 113 9.15 -12.56 -0.60
CA ALA A 113 7.88 -13.01 -1.16
C ALA A 113 7.06 -11.79 -1.65
N ASP A 114 6.34 -11.96 -2.74
CA ASP A 114 5.46 -10.96 -3.35
C ASP A 114 6.17 -9.63 -3.69
N ILE A 115 7.38 -9.73 -4.25
CA ILE A 115 8.07 -8.59 -4.86
C ILE A 115 7.89 -8.69 -6.38
N VAL A 116 7.31 -7.65 -6.96
CA VAL A 116 7.04 -7.57 -8.41
C VAL A 116 7.67 -6.30 -8.98
N ILE A 117 8.34 -6.43 -10.13
CA ILE A 117 8.81 -5.28 -10.90
C ILE A 117 7.66 -4.82 -11.78
N VAL A 118 7.27 -3.56 -11.62
CA VAL A 118 6.18 -2.91 -12.34
C VAL A 118 6.78 -1.90 -13.31
N LYS A 119 6.47 -2.03 -14.60
CA LYS A 119 6.96 -1.12 -15.65
C LYS A 119 5.92 -0.10 -16.08
N ASN A 120 4.65 -0.46 -15.99
CA ASN A 120 3.53 0.36 -16.41
C ASN A 120 2.30 0.10 -15.53
N TRP A 121 1.26 0.86 -15.78
CA TRP A 121 0.00 0.78 -15.05
C TRP A 121 -0.66 -0.59 -15.13
N GLU A 122 -0.69 -1.21 -16.31
CA GLU A 122 -1.30 -2.52 -16.54
C GLU A 122 -0.59 -3.60 -15.72
N ASN A 123 0.75 -3.58 -15.66
CA ASN A 123 1.51 -4.51 -14.83
C ASN A 123 1.21 -4.34 -13.33
N LEU A 124 0.93 -3.12 -12.87
CA LEU A 124 0.52 -2.88 -11.50
C LEU A 124 -0.82 -3.54 -11.19
N LEU A 125 -1.81 -3.31 -12.04
CA LEU A 125 -3.15 -3.88 -11.87
C LEU A 125 -3.10 -5.41 -11.90
N ASP A 126 -2.44 -6.01 -12.87
CA ASP A 126 -2.26 -7.46 -12.97
C ASP A 126 -1.62 -8.04 -11.70
N ALA A 127 -0.59 -7.38 -11.17
CA ALA A 127 0.08 -7.84 -9.96
C ALA A 127 -0.82 -7.79 -8.72
N LEU A 128 -1.67 -6.77 -8.61
CA LEU A 128 -2.62 -6.63 -7.51
C LEU A 128 -3.76 -7.64 -7.60
N GLU A 129 -4.27 -7.89 -8.81
CA GLU A 129 -5.35 -8.84 -9.07
C GLU A 129 -4.94 -10.30 -8.84
N ASN A 130 -3.68 -10.63 -9.10
CA ASN A 130 -3.17 -11.99 -8.91
C ASN A 130 -3.06 -12.40 -7.44
N VAL A 131 -3.03 -11.44 -6.50
CA VAL A 131 -2.90 -11.74 -5.06
C VAL A 131 -3.93 -10.93 -4.26
N PRO A 132 -5.23 -11.23 -4.42
CA PRO A 132 -6.33 -10.46 -3.83
C PRO A 132 -6.35 -10.48 -2.29
N ASP A 133 -5.75 -11.50 -1.67
CA ASP A 133 -5.68 -11.63 -0.21
C ASP A 133 -4.76 -10.60 0.46
N ILE A 134 -3.86 -10.01 -0.30
CA ILE A 134 -2.94 -9.00 0.22
C ILE A 134 -3.60 -7.62 0.13
N ARG A 135 -3.82 -6.99 1.26
CA ARG A 135 -4.58 -5.74 1.42
C ARG A 135 -3.74 -4.49 1.52
N GLU A 136 -2.45 -4.62 1.74
CA GLU A 136 -1.54 -3.50 1.98
C GLU A 136 -0.22 -3.69 1.21
N TRP A 137 0.07 -2.74 0.33
CA TRP A 137 1.23 -2.76 -0.53
C TRP A 137 2.04 -1.48 -0.43
N VAL A 138 3.30 -1.55 -0.83
CA VAL A 138 4.14 -0.38 -1.10
C VAL A 138 4.66 -0.45 -2.53
N LEU A 139 4.61 0.68 -3.23
CA LEU A 139 5.20 0.87 -4.54
C LEU A 139 6.38 1.82 -4.38
N GLN A 140 7.57 1.35 -4.73
CA GLN A 140 8.83 2.06 -4.51
C GLN A 140 9.57 2.31 -5.84
N LYS A 141 10.16 3.50 -5.91
CA LYS A 141 11.08 3.87 -6.98
C LYS A 141 12.50 3.49 -6.60
#